data_bd2ba00755e4d93acfe632264f9fcdbc
#
_entry.id   bd2ba00755e4d93acfe632264f9fcdbc
#
_cell.length_a   1.000
_cell.length_b   1.000
_cell.length_c   1.000
_cell.angle_alpha   90.00
_cell.angle_beta   90.00
_cell.angle_gamma   90.00
#
_symmetry.space_group_name_H-M   'P 1'
#
loop_
_entity.id
_entity.type
_entity.pdbx_description
1 polymer ?
#
loop_
_entity_poly.entity_id
_entity_poly.type
_entity_poly.pdbx_seq_one_letter_code
_entity_poly.pdbx_strand_id
1 'polypeptide(L)'
;MISYSKSGIIQLKSCALNLILLFCTMLTAQEENYILAHAYIPEHVVGLITNLSAGEPFLIKDHFCCRKGDWIIFIGYPLQDRFDPDNFEAVLDHIKYRFKPARISLIAPALPACLASSCRERDSDVYYTLENRNPVLSSPVKRNLKNAARCLSIEWATYMAEAHQGLIREFVRHTALPLRVKNLLFKMPHYVGDSAECFVLNAWCANDVLAAFYVIDFTAVDFTNYIIGCYSKQNYVRGASDLLLMESIKASKEKGKRYIHLGLGVNAGIRRFKEKWGARPSRNYEMCELVIKKPLFKEAVRAMVARALAPK
;
A
#
# COMPACT_ATOMS: atom_id res chain seq x y z
N MET A 1 32.80 -53.85 5.46
CA MET A 1 32.14 -53.20 6.62
C MET A 1 32.24 -51.71 6.46
N ILE A 2 31.19 -51.05 6.00
CA ILE A 2 31.13 -49.60 5.82
C ILE A 2 30.29 -49.06 6.97
N SER A 3 30.94 -48.33 7.87
CA SER A 3 30.30 -47.67 9.01
C SER A 3 29.57 -46.41 8.53
N TYR A 4 28.24 -46.41 8.54
CA TYR A 4 27.44 -45.23 8.33
C TYR A 4 27.35 -44.40 9.63
N SER A 5 27.94 -43.21 9.63
CA SER A 5 27.89 -42.27 10.73
C SER A 5 26.48 -41.63 10.86
N LYS A 6 25.92 -41.70 12.05
CA LYS A 6 24.60 -41.11 12.39
C LYS A 6 24.52 -39.59 12.27
N SER A 7 25.64 -38.89 12.06
CA SER A 7 25.70 -37.44 11.94
C SER A 7 25.20 -36.90 10.57
N GLY A 8 25.28 -37.67 9.49
CA GLY A 8 24.81 -37.23 8.17
C GLY A 8 23.31 -37.12 8.04
N ILE A 9 22.54 -37.96 8.78
CA ILE A 9 21.08 -37.96 8.72
C ILE A 9 20.46 -36.77 9.45
N ILE A 10 21.11 -36.28 10.51
CA ILE A 10 20.64 -35.13 11.30
C ILE A 10 20.86 -33.83 10.50
N GLN A 11 21.98 -33.71 9.76
CA GLN A 11 22.26 -32.55 8.92
C GLN A 11 21.33 -32.47 7.70
N LEU A 12 21.00 -33.61 7.06
CA LEU A 12 20.05 -33.65 5.94
C LEU A 12 18.61 -33.32 6.38
N LYS A 13 18.19 -33.77 7.57
CA LYS A 13 16.86 -33.40 8.12
C LYS A 13 16.77 -31.89 8.49
N SER A 14 17.85 -31.30 9.01
CA SER A 14 17.91 -29.87 9.31
C SER A 14 17.90 -29.02 8.04
N CYS A 15 18.62 -29.43 6.98
CA CYS A 15 18.60 -28.75 5.69
C CYS A 15 17.26 -28.88 4.98
N ALA A 16 16.64 -30.07 4.99
CA ALA A 16 15.30 -30.29 4.41
C ALA A 16 14.22 -29.53 5.17
N LEU A 17 14.27 -29.47 6.51
CA LEU A 17 13.35 -28.66 7.30
C LEU A 17 13.50 -27.17 7.05
N ASN A 18 14.72 -26.66 6.88
CA ASN A 18 14.99 -25.28 6.51
C ASN A 18 14.55 -24.97 5.06
N LEU A 19 14.71 -25.91 4.12
CA LEU A 19 14.17 -25.78 2.76
C LEU A 19 12.64 -25.78 2.74
N ILE A 20 11.98 -26.65 3.50
CA ILE A 20 10.51 -26.69 3.62
C ILE A 20 10.00 -25.43 4.31
N LEU A 21 10.74 -24.86 5.28
CA LEU A 21 10.41 -23.58 5.89
C LEU A 21 10.62 -22.37 4.95
N LEU A 22 11.56 -22.45 3.98
CA LEU A 22 11.73 -21.44 2.94
C LEU A 22 10.62 -21.50 1.89
N PHE A 23 10.13 -22.69 1.53
CA PHE A 23 9.03 -22.84 0.55
C PHE A 23 7.64 -22.44 1.09
N CYS A 24 7.46 -22.30 2.40
CA CYS A 24 6.20 -21.90 3.04
C CYS A 24 5.96 -20.38 3.12
N THR A 25 6.73 -19.55 2.41
CA THR A 25 6.61 -18.08 2.52
C THR A 25 6.20 -17.38 1.21
N MET A 26 6.16 -18.07 0.08
CA MET A 26 5.69 -17.47 -1.16
C MET A 26 4.16 -17.59 -1.26
N LEU A 27 3.51 -16.47 -1.57
CA LEU A 27 2.08 -16.42 -1.82
C LEU A 27 1.73 -17.31 -3.02
N THR A 28 0.76 -18.22 -2.86
CA THR A 28 0.23 -19.00 -3.97
C THR A 28 -0.75 -18.15 -4.79
N ALA A 29 -0.98 -18.51 -6.06
CA ALA A 29 -1.98 -17.84 -6.89
C ALA A 29 -3.39 -17.90 -6.27
N GLN A 30 -3.71 -18.99 -5.54
CA GLN A 30 -4.99 -19.10 -4.83
C GLN A 30 -5.09 -18.12 -3.65
N GLU A 31 -4.03 -17.95 -2.88
CA GLU A 31 -3.98 -16.97 -1.78
C GLU A 31 -4.00 -15.53 -2.31
N GLU A 32 -3.33 -15.25 -3.42
CA GLU A 32 -3.39 -13.93 -4.06
C GLU A 32 -4.81 -13.61 -4.53
N ASN A 33 -5.47 -14.54 -5.21
CA ASN A 33 -6.87 -14.39 -5.61
C ASN A 33 -7.80 -14.20 -4.40
N TYR A 34 -7.53 -14.91 -3.30
CA TYR A 34 -8.26 -14.74 -2.05
C TYR A 34 -8.08 -13.33 -1.48
N ILE A 35 -6.85 -12.81 -1.43
CA ILE A 35 -6.58 -11.44 -0.96
C ILE A 35 -7.31 -10.43 -1.83
N LEU A 36 -7.21 -10.55 -3.15
CA LEU A 36 -7.82 -9.60 -4.09
C LEU A 36 -9.36 -9.64 -4.06
N ALA A 37 -9.95 -10.83 -3.84
CA ALA A 37 -11.39 -10.99 -3.71
C ALA A 37 -11.95 -10.36 -2.41
N HIS A 38 -11.13 -10.29 -1.35
CA HIS A 38 -11.50 -9.70 -0.06
C HIS A 38 -10.84 -8.34 0.19
N ALA A 39 -10.17 -7.78 -0.82
CA ALA A 39 -9.51 -6.49 -0.72
C ALA A 39 -10.54 -5.36 -0.53
N TYR A 40 -10.27 -4.45 0.43
CA TYR A 40 -11.11 -3.29 0.70
C TYR A 40 -10.32 -2.03 1.09
N ILE A 41 -8.99 -2.11 1.09
CA ILE A 41 -8.05 -0.99 1.23
C ILE A 41 -6.96 -1.11 0.16
N PRO A 42 -6.28 -0.01 -0.22
CA PRO A 42 -5.22 -0.03 -1.23
C PRO A 42 -4.10 -1.02 -0.94
N GLU A 43 -3.75 -1.17 0.32
CA GLU A 43 -2.65 -2.02 0.78
C GLU A 43 -2.96 -3.53 0.67
N HIS A 44 -4.18 -3.92 0.37
CA HIS A 44 -4.53 -5.30 0.00
C HIS A 44 -4.23 -5.62 -1.48
N VAL A 45 -3.87 -4.63 -2.29
CA VAL A 45 -3.40 -4.88 -3.67
C VAL A 45 -1.97 -5.39 -3.60
N VAL A 46 -1.81 -6.71 -3.74
CA VAL A 46 -0.54 -7.43 -3.57
C VAL A 46 0.56 -6.81 -4.44
N GLY A 47 0.30 -6.62 -5.74
CA GLY A 47 1.23 -6.02 -6.68
C GLY A 47 1.71 -4.63 -6.28
N LEU A 48 0.85 -3.79 -5.68
CA LEU A 48 1.23 -2.47 -5.19
C LEU A 48 2.26 -2.56 -4.08
N ILE A 49 2.02 -3.37 -3.06
CA ILE A 49 2.92 -3.49 -1.91
C ILE A 49 4.24 -4.16 -2.29
N THR A 50 4.20 -5.21 -3.11
CA THR A 50 5.42 -5.91 -3.56
C THR A 50 6.31 -5.01 -4.41
N ASN A 51 5.74 -4.26 -5.36
CA ASN A 51 6.48 -3.30 -6.17
C ASN A 51 7.11 -2.18 -5.32
N LEU A 52 6.35 -1.61 -4.38
CA LEU A 52 6.84 -0.53 -3.53
C LEU A 52 7.92 -0.97 -2.57
N SER A 53 7.81 -2.16 -2.00
CA SER A 53 8.76 -2.70 -1.03
C SER A 53 9.92 -3.46 -1.68
N ALA A 54 9.73 -4.00 -2.88
CA ALA A 54 10.54 -5.05 -3.49
C ALA A 54 10.66 -6.26 -2.53
N GLY A 55 9.58 -6.60 -1.86
CA GLY A 55 9.51 -7.68 -0.88
C GLY A 55 8.68 -8.85 -1.39
N GLU A 56 8.75 -9.95 -0.66
CA GLU A 56 8.04 -11.20 -0.92
C GLU A 56 6.69 -11.21 -0.17
N PRO A 57 5.56 -11.35 -0.87
CA PRO A 57 4.24 -11.38 -0.26
C PRO A 57 3.97 -12.71 0.44
N PHE A 58 3.24 -12.70 1.54
CA PHE A 58 2.77 -13.90 2.23
C PHE A 58 1.50 -13.62 3.05
N LEU A 59 0.77 -14.67 3.38
CA LEU A 59 -0.44 -14.61 4.19
C LEU A 59 -0.18 -15.23 5.57
N ILE A 60 -0.61 -14.55 6.64
CA ILE A 60 -0.63 -15.13 8.00
C ILE A 60 -2.05 -15.04 8.53
N LYS A 61 -2.66 -16.21 8.76
CA LYS A 61 -4.09 -16.28 9.07
C LYS A 61 -4.85 -15.49 8.00
N ASP A 62 -5.54 -14.45 8.39
CA ASP A 62 -6.34 -13.60 7.50
C ASP A 62 -5.71 -12.22 7.24
N HIS A 63 -4.38 -12.09 7.36
CA HIS A 63 -3.65 -10.84 7.20
C HIS A 63 -2.58 -10.94 6.12
N PHE A 64 -2.62 -9.98 5.20
CA PHE A 64 -1.60 -9.84 4.19
C PHE A 64 -0.32 -9.21 4.76
N CYS A 65 0.81 -9.76 4.40
CA CYS A 65 2.13 -9.31 4.81
C CYS A 65 3.10 -9.30 3.61
N CYS A 66 4.18 -8.50 3.72
CA CYS A 66 5.25 -8.51 2.74
C CYS A 66 6.60 -8.46 3.48
N ARG A 67 7.58 -9.26 3.03
CA ARG A 67 8.90 -9.37 3.68
C ARG A 67 10.02 -8.99 2.73
N LYS A 68 10.96 -8.18 3.22
CA LYS A 68 12.23 -7.91 2.53
C LYS A 68 13.39 -8.05 3.53
N GLY A 69 14.10 -9.17 3.46
CA GLY A 69 15.16 -9.46 4.42
C GLY A 69 14.65 -9.54 5.86
N ASP A 70 15.09 -8.62 6.72
CA ASP A 70 14.67 -8.50 8.12
C ASP A 70 13.63 -7.37 8.36
N TRP A 71 13.04 -6.85 7.30
CA TRP A 71 11.93 -5.90 7.33
C TRP A 71 10.62 -6.59 6.93
N ILE A 72 9.55 -6.38 7.70
CA ILE A 72 8.21 -6.85 7.38
C ILE A 72 7.25 -5.67 7.30
N ILE A 73 6.41 -5.67 6.28
CA ILE A 73 5.20 -4.85 6.19
C ILE A 73 4.04 -5.74 6.64
N PHE A 74 3.32 -5.31 7.65
CA PHE A 74 2.16 -6.00 8.20
C PHE A 74 0.90 -5.18 7.96
N ILE A 75 -0.02 -5.71 7.12
CA ILE A 75 -1.33 -5.11 6.90
C ILE A 75 -2.29 -5.66 7.94
N GLY A 76 -2.47 -4.90 9.01
CA GLY A 76 -3.28 -5.26 10.17
C GLY A 76 -4.80 -5.11 9.97
N TYR A 77 -5.25 -5.04 8.71
CA TYR A 77 -6.65 -5.12 8.32
C TYR A 77 -6.94 -6.57 7.91
N PRO A 78 -7.71 -7.34 8.71
CA PRO A 78 -8.07 -8.71 8.33
C PRO A 78 -8.94 -8.72 7.07
N LEU A 79 -8.80 -9.74 6.23
CA LEU A 79 -9.49 -9.81 4.94
C LEU A 79 -10.99 -10.13 5.07
N GLN A 80 -11.39 -10.94 6.03
CA GLN A 80 -12.80 -11.34 6.22
C GLN A 80 -13.42 -10.81 7.51
N ASP A 81 -12.67 -10.86 8.59
CA ASP A 81 -13.19 -10.54 9.91
C ASP A 81 -13.16 -9.03 10.20
N ARG A 82 -13.90 -8.63 11.23
CA ARG A 82 -13.74 -7.30 11.79
C ARG A 82 -12.42 -7.23 12.55
N PHE A 83 -11.80 -6.05 12.54
CA PHE A 83 -10.60 -5.80 13.33
C PHE A 83 -10.86 -6.11 14.81
N ASP A 84 -10.05 -7.01 15.33
CA ASP A 84 -10.00 -7.39 16.74
C ASP A 84 -8.59 -7.11 17.27
N PRO A 85 -8.44 -6.25 18.30
CA PRO A 85 -7.13 -5.91 18.87
C PRO A 85 -6.35 -7.12 19.40
N ASP A 86 -7.02 -8.09 20.03
CA ASP A 86 -6.37 -9.26 20.60
C ASP A 86 -5.83 -10.19 19.51
N ASN A 87 -6.62 -10.42 18.46
CA ASN A 87 -6.15 -11.18 17.29
C ASN A 87 -5.02 -10.46 16.56
N PHE A 88 -5.09 -9.13 16.42
CA PHE A 88 -4.03 -8.32 15.81
C PHE A 88 -2.71 -8.46 16.61
N GLU A 89 -2.74 -8.36 17.93
CA GLU A 89 -1.56 -8.55 18.79
C GLU A 89 -1.00 -9.96 18.66
N ALA A 90 -1.86 -10.97 18.69
CA ALA A 90 -1.45 -12.37 18.52
C ALA A 90 -0.78 -12.64 17.18
N VAL A 91 -1.27 -12.03 16.09
CA VAL A 91 -0.64 -12.12 14.75
C VAL A 91 0.69 -11.39 14.74
N LEU A 92 0.77 -10.19 15.31
CA LEU A 92 2.01 -9.41 15.39
C LEU A 92 3.08 -10.15 16.21
N ASP A 93 2.73 -10.77 17.31
CA ASP A 93 3.66 -11.54 18.12
C ASP A 93 4.09 -12.83 17.42
N HIS A 94 3.20 -13.47 16.66
CA HIS A 94 3.56 -14.59 15.79
C HIS A 94 4.58 -14.15 14.73
N ILE A 95 4.40 -12.99 14.07
CA ILE A 95 5.34 -12.41 13.11
C ILE A 95 6.70 -12.19 13.78
N LYS A 96 6.75 -11.55 14.95
CA LYS A 96 7.98 -11.30 15.71
C LYS A 96 8.71 -12.59 16.05
N TYR A 97 7.98 -13.60 16.53
CA TYR A 97 8.54 -14.90 16.92
C TYR A 97 9.10 -15.66 15.71
N ARG A 98 8.31 -15.80 14.64
CA ARG A 98 8.63 -16.62 13.47
C ARG A 98 9.76 -16.02 12.63
N PHE A 99 9.70 -14.73 12.35
CA PHE A 99 10.60 -14.08 11.39
C PHE A 99 11.75 -13.31 12.06
N LYS A 100 11.64 -12.98 13.33
CA LYS A 100 12.61 -12.19 14.11
C LYS A 100 13.08 -10.94 13.35
N PRO A 101 12.16 -10.13 12.83
CA PRO A 101 12.50 -8.98 12.01
C PRO A 101 13.24 -7.93 12.84
N ALA A 102 14.10 -7.12 12.18
CA ALA A 102 14.67 -5.93 12.81
C ALA A 102 13.71 -4.74 12.77
N ARG A 103 12.77 -4.75 11.79
CA ARG A 103 11.82 -3.67 11.55
C ARG A 103 10.47 -4.21 11.09
N ILE A 104 9.39 -3.62 11.59
CA ILE A 104 8.03 -3.87 11.14
C ILE A 104 7.37 -2.54 10.83
N SER A 105 6.95 -2.33 9.58
CA SER A 105 6.04 -1.26 9.20
C SER A 105 4.62 -1.83 9.22
N LEU A 106 3.79 -1.36 10.12
CA LEU A 106 2.41 -1.81 10.23
C LEU A 106 1.42 -0.73 9.85
N ILE A 107 0.32 -1.15 9.25
CA ILE A 107 -0.82 -0.31 8.87
C ILE A 107 -2.07 -1.01 9.40
N ALA A 108 -2.87 -0.33 10.24
CA ALA A 108 -4.02 -0.92 10.90
C ALA A 108 -5.14 0.10 11.11
N PRO A 109 -6.38 -0.31 11.39
CA PRO A 109 -7.48 0.62 11.71
C PRO A 109 -7.32 1.25 13.11
N ALA A 110 -6.56 0.61 13.99
CA ALA A 110 -6.22 1.11 15.32
C ALA A 110 -4.89 0.51 15.78
N LEU A 111 -4.19 1.21 16.67
CA LEU A 111 -3.00 0.70 17.34
C LEU A 111 -3.31 0.47 18.82
N PRO A 112 -3.03 -0.72 19.38
CA PRO A 112 -3.02 -0.92 20.83
C PRO A 112 -2.13 0.10 21.54
N ALA A 113 -2.52 0.54 22.74
CA ALA A 113 -1.83 1.60 23.46
C ALA A 113 -0.35 1.24 23.75
N CYS A 114 -0.05 -0.03 24.02
CA CYS A 114 1.30 -0.54 24.23
C CYS A 114 2.20 -0.39 23.00
N LEU A 115 1.65 -0.51 21.79
CA LEU A 115 2.38 -0.33 20.55
C LEU A 115 2.56 1.15 20.19
N ALA A 116 1.55 1.98 20.43
CA ALA A 116 1.57 3.39 20.11
C ALA A 116 2.77 4.13 20.72
N SER A 117 3.15 3.75 21.96
CA SER A 117 4.33 4.30 22.64
C SER A 117 5.67 3.77 22.11
N SER A 118 5.66 2.66 21.37
CA SER A 118 6.86 1.99 20.84
C SER A 118 7.14 2.34 19.38
N CYS A 119 6.27 3.10 18.73
CA CYS A 119 6.45 3.52 17.34
C CYS A 119 7.58 4.54 17.22
N ARG A 120 8.55 4.25 16.34
CA ARG A 120 9.59 5.23 15.95
C ARG A 120 9.01 6.34 15.08
N GLU A 121 8.11 5.99 14.20
CA GLU A 121 7.34 6.90 13.34
C GLU A 121 5.88 6.48 13.41
N ARG A 122 4.98 7.44 13.54
CA ARG A 122 3.53 7.20 13.55
C ARG A 122 2.83 8.23 12.68
N ASP A 123 1.79 7.78 11.99
CA ASP A 123 0.90 8.65 11.25
C ASP A 123 -0.54 8.15 11.39
N SER A 124 -1.48 9.09 11.50
CA SER A 124 -2.91 8.81 11.67
C SER A 124 -3.71 9.63 10.67
N ASP A 125 -4.63 9.00 9.96
CA ASP A 125 -5.51 9.64 8.99
C ASP A 125 -6.81 8.82 8.86
N VAL A 126 -7.60 9.12 7.84
CA VAL A 126 -8.77 8.33 7.44
C VAL A 126 -8.76 8.10 5.94
N TYR A 127 -9.19 6.93 5.52
CA TYR A 127 -9.45 6.62 4.13
C TYR A 127 -10.76 7.25 3.67
N TYR A 128 -10.79 7.67 2.41
CA TYR A 128 -11.97 8.17 1.74
C TYR A 128 -12.42 7.23 0.63
N THR A 129 -13.71 6.96 0.56
CA THR A 129 -14.32 6.18 -0.53
C THR A 129 -15.43 6.98 -1.20
N LEU A 130 -15.57 6.79 -2.50
CA LEU A 130 -16.61 7.36 -3.33
C LEU A 130 -17.43 6.22 -3.93
N GLU A 131 -18.71 6.14 -3.59
CA GLU A 131 -19.61 5.17 -4.19
C GLU A 131 -19.70 5.37 -5.72
N ASN A 132 -19.69 4.28 -6.45
CA ASN A 132 -19.71 4.31 -7.92
C ASN A 132 -21.11 4.61 -8.48
N ARG A 133 -21.69 5.71 -8.02
CA ARG A 133 -22.97 6.25 -8.49
C ARG A 133 -22.73 7.48 -9.38
N ASN A 134 -23.80 7.96 -10.03
CA ASN A 134 -23.72 9.25 -10.70
C ASN A 134 -23.58 10.36 -9.66
N PRO A 135 -22.47 11.10 -9.63
CA PRO A 135 -22.28 12.13 -8.63
C PRO A 135 -23.27 13.29 -8.86
N VAL A 136 -23.88 13.76 -7.76
CA VAL A 136 -24.66 15.01 -7.79
C VAL A 136 -23.68 16.17 -7.74
N LEU A 137 -23.36 16.72 -8.91
CA LEU A 137 -22.35 17.77 -9.02
C LEU A 137 -22.95 19.15 -8.76
N SER A 138 -22.28 19.94 -7.95
CA SER A 138 -22.60 21.36 -7.75
C SER A 138 -22.33 22.19 -9.03
N SER A 139 -23.02 23.33 -9.17
CA SER A 139 -22.84 24.22 -10.34
C SER A 139 -21.39 24.65 -10.55
N PRO A 140 -20.57 24.98 -9.52
CA PRO A 140 -19.16 25.28 -9.71
C PRO A 140 -18.35 24.10 -10.28
N VAL A 141 -18.60 22.86 -9.84
CA VAL A 141 -17.92 21.66 -10.37
C VAL A 141 -18.28 21.45 -11.83
N LYS A 142 -19.58 21.52 -12.17
CA LYS A 142 -20.04 21.41 -13.59
C LYS A 142 -19.36 22.43 -14.50
N ARG A 143 -19.26 23.70 -14.03
CA ARG A 143 -18.56 24.76 -14.78
C ARG A 143 -17.07 24.45 -14.96
N ASN A 144 -16.37 23.99 -13.89
CA ASN A 144 -14.97 23.62 -13.97
C ASN A 144 -14.74 22.47 -14.95
N LEU A 145 -15.58 21.42 -14.92
CA LEU A 145 -15.52 20.31 -15.87
C LEU A 145 -15.70 20.79 -17.31
N LYS A 146 -16.72 21.61 -17.59
CA LYS A 146 -16.96 22.16 -18.93
C LYS A 146 -15.77 22.98 -19.44
N ASN A 147 -15.15 23.78 -18.57
CA ASN A 147 -13.98 24.58 -18.93
C ASN A 147 -12.73 23.70 -19.17
N ALA A 148 -12.46 22.75 -18.28
CA ALA A 148 -11.35 21.84 -18.42
C ALA A 148 -11.46 20.98 -19.70
N ALA A 149 -12.65 20.45 -20.01
CA ALA A 149 -12.90 19.66 -21.20
C ALA A 149 -12.71 20.42 -22.53
N ARG A 150 -12.66 21.76 -22.51
CA ARG A 150 -12.35 22.58 -23.71
C ARG A 150 -10.85 22.79 -23.91
N CYS A 151 -10.07 22.66 -22.83
CA CYS A 151 -8.65 22.99 -22.82
C CYS A 151 -7.75 21.76 -22.73
N LEU A 152 -8.32 20.60 -22.38
CA LEU A 152 -7.57 19.38 -22.09
C LEU A 152 -8.09 18.22 -22.93
N SER A 153 -7.16 17.46 -23.51
CA SER A 153 -7.40 16.11 -24.01
C SER A 153 -7.08 15.08 -22.93
N ILE A 154 -7.88 14.02 -22.88
CA ILE A 154 -7.74 12.93 -21.90
C ILE A 154 -7.22 11.69 -22.61
N GLU A 155 -6.25 11.05 -21.99
CA GLU A 155 -5.59 9.84 -22.49
C GLU A 155 -5.40 8.83 -21.36
N TRP A 156 -5.70 7.56 -21.64
CA TRP A 156 -5.31 6.43 -20.80
C TRP A 156 -4.03 5.81 -21.35
N ALA A 157 -3.02 5.63 -20.50
CA ALA A 157 -1.73 5.04 -20.84
C ALA A 157 -1.37 3.92 -19.88
N THR A 158 -0.57 2.95 -20.34
CA THR A 158 -0.06 1.82 -19.57
C THR A 158 1.38 2.04 -19.07
N TYR A 159 1.92 3.24 -19.29
CA TYR A 159 3.28 3.59 -18.87
C TYR A 159 3.38 5.06 -18.49
N MET A 160 4.39 5.40 -17.71
CA MET A 160 4.72 6.77 -17.33
C MET A 160 5.99 7.23 -18.05
N ALA A 161 5.86 8.22 -18.93
CA ALA A 161 6.96 8.84 -19.68
C ALA A 161 7.70 9.92 -18.84
N GLU A 162 8.73 10.55 -19.45
CA GLU A 162 9.52 11.61 -18.81
C GLU A 162 8.66 12.83 -18.36
N ALA A 163 7.58 13.15 -19.11
CA ALA A 163 6.63 14.20 -18.73
C ALA A 163 6.03 13.99 -17.34
N HIS A 164 5.68 12.74 -17.00
CA HIS A 164 5.14 12.37 -15.68
C HIS A 164 6.20 12.53 -14.57
N GLN A 165 7.43 12.09 -14.85
CA GLN A 165 8.54 12.23 -13.89
C GLN A 165 8.87 13.72 -13.67
N GLY A 166 8.81 14.53 -14.73
CA GLY A 166 8.94 15.99 -14.67
C GLY A 166 7.89 16.60 -13.74
N LEU A 167 6.62 16.21 -13.91
CA LEU A 167 5.51 16.69 -13.08
C LEU A 167 5.59 16.19 -11.63
N ILE A 168 6.04 14.96 -11.39
CA ILE A 168 6.34 14.46 -10.03
C ILE A 168 7.43 15.32 -9.38
N ARG A 169 8.53 15.62 -10.09
CA ARG A 169 9.60 16.48 -9.56
C ARG A 169 9.10 17.89 -9.24
N GLU A 170 8.26 18.45 -10.10
CA GLU A 170 7.61 19.75 -9.86
C GLU A 170 6.74 19.67 -8.60
N PHE A 171 5.86 18.65 -8.49
CA PHE A 171 4.96 18.48 -7.36
C PHE A 171 5.69 18.31 -6.03
N VAL A 172 6.74 17.48 -6.00
CA VAL A 172 7.56 17.24 -4.79
C VAL A 172 8.32 18.51 -4.33
N ARG A 173 8.75 19.36 -5.25
CA ARG A 173 9.41 20.66 -4.91
C ARG A 173 8.46 21.63 -4.26
N HIS A 174 7.19 21.62 -4.64
CA HIS A 174 6.20 22.60 -4.18
C HIS A 174 5.30 22.10 -3.06
N THR A 175 5.47 20.84 -2.62
CA THR A 175 4.63 20.23 -1.59
C THR A 175 5.52 19.63 -0.51
N ALA A 176 5.28 20.01 0.74
CA ALA A 176 5.92 19.36 1.88
C ALA A 176 5.36 17.95 2.07
N LEU A 177 6.06 16.95 1.55
CA LEU A 177 5.66 15.54 1.61
C LEU A 177 6.60 14.75 2.52
N PRO A 178 6.10 13.80 3.32
CA PRO A 178 6.92 12.81 4.00
C PRO A 178 7.76 12.01 3.00
N LEU A 179 8.94 11.56 3.43
CA LEU A 179 9.87 10.80 2.56
C LEU A 179 9.22 9.56 1.95
N ARG A 180 8.37 8.85 2.73
CA ARG A 180 7.62 7.68 2.24
C ARG A 180 6.71 8.02 1.06
N VAL A 181 6.03 9.17 1.09
CA VAL A 181 5.14 9.62 -0.01
C VAL A 181 5.96 10.02 -1.24
N LYS A 182 7.12 10.68 -1.05
CA LYS A 182 8.06 10.96 -2.16
C LYS A 182 8.53 9.67 -2.81
N ASN A 183 8.92 8.67 -2.01
CA ASN A 183 9.35 7.36 -2.51
C ASN A 183 8.23 6.64 -3.27
N LEU A 184 6.98 6.72 -2.79
CA LEU A 184 5.81 6.21 -3.51
C LEU A 184 5.70 6.84 -4.90
N LEU A 185 5.72 8.17 -4.99
CA LEU A 185 5.61 8.91 -6.24
C LEU A 185 6.68 8.50 -7.25
N PHE A 186 7.95 8.40 -6.83
CA PHE A 186 9.06 8.02 -7.72
C PHE A 186 9.08 6.54 -8.12
N LYS A 187 8.38 5.66 -7.40
CA LYS A 187 8.24 4.24 -7.75
C LYS A 187 7.06 3.94 -8.66
N MET A 188 6.13 4.88 -8.82
CA MET A 188 4.94 4.67 -9.65
C MET A 188 5.23 4.28 -11.10
N PRO A 189 6.25 4.83 -11.80
CA PRO A 189 6.56 4.39 -13.16
C PRO A 189 6.83 2.89 -13.27
N HIS A 190 7.51 2.31 -12.28
CA HIS A 190 7.77 0.88 -12.24
C HIS A 190 6.48 0.08 -12.01
N TYR A 191 5.70 0.47 -11.00
CA TYR A 191 4.44 -0.21 -10.70
C TYR A 191 3.46 -0.19 -11.89
N VAL A 192 3.29 0.96 -12.56
CA VAL A 192 2.42 1.09 -13.73
C VAL A 192 2.90 0.18 -14.87
N GLY A 193 4.22 0.09 -15.10
CA GLY A 193 4.79 -0.75 -16.16
C GLY A 193 4.65 -2.25 -15.90
N ASP A 194 4.59 -2.66 -14.63
CA ASP A 194 4.53 -4.08 -14.23
C ASP A 194 3.10 -4.60 -14.04
N SER A 195 2.11 -3.71 -13.87
CA SER A 195 0.73 -4.10 -13.57
C SER A 195 -0.17 -4.00 -14.80
N ALA A 196 -0.79 -5.10 -15.19
CA ALA A 196 -1.73 -5.15 -16.31
C ALA A 196 -3.04 -4.36 -16.07
N GLU A 197 -3.42 -4.14 -14.81
CA GLU A 197 -4.65 -3.45 -14.42
C GLU A 197 -4.39 -2.04 -13.85
N CYS A 198 -3.15 -1.55 -13.92
CA CYS A 198 -2.80 -0.20 -13.49
C CYS A 198 -2.55 0.71 -14.70
N PHE A 199 -3.16 1.88 -14.68
CA PHE A 199 -3.14 2.83 -15.79
C PHE A 199 -2.80 4.24 -15.29
N VAL A 200 -2.27 5.04 -16.20
CA VAL A 200 -2.12 6.49 -16.03
C VAL A 200 -3.20 7.19 -16.83
N LEU A 201 -3.98 7.99 -16.14
CA LEU A 201 -4.98 8.86 -16.76
C LEU A 201 -4.42 10.27 -16.88
N ASN A 202 -4.18 10.71 -18.10
CA ASN A 202 -3.50 11.95 -18.44
C ASN A 202 -4.48 13.04 -18.82
N ALA A 203 -4.17 14.28 -18.46
CA ALA A 203 -4.81 15.49 -18.92
C ALA A 203 -3.77 16.37 -19.61
N TRP A 204 -3.81 16.42 -20.94
CA TRP A 204 -2.87 17.14 -21.79
C TRP A 204 -3.43 18.50 -22.21
N CYS A 205 -2.65 19.56 -22.08
CA CYS A 205 -2.89 20.83 -22.77
C CYS A 205 -2.51 20.73 -24.25
N ALA A 206 -2.79 21.79 -25.02
CA ALA A 206 -2.22 21.96 -26.34
C ALA A 206 -0.67 21.86 -26.29
N ASN A 207 -0.07 21.46 -27.41
CA ASN A 207 1.38 21.28 -27.58
C ASN A 207 1.99 20.20 -26.63
N ASP A 208 1.24 19.14 -26.33
CA ASP A 208 1.69 17.97 -25.57
C ASP A 208 2.24 18.30 -24.16
N VAL A 209 1.69 19.33 -23.52
CA VAL A 209 2.05 19.72 -22.16
C VAL A 209 1.15 19.00 -21.16
N LEU A 210 1.73 18.17 -20.28
CA LEU A 210 0.99 17.45 -19.24
C LEU A 210 0.56 18.40 -18.12
N ALA A 211 -0.74 18.69 -18.02
CA ALA A 211 -1.31 19.54 -16.98
C ALA A 211 -1.57 18.79 -15.68
N ALA A 212 -2.01 17.55 -15.76
CA ALA A 212 -2.26 16.68 -14.60
C ALA A 212 -2.29 15.22 -15.02
N PHE A 213 -2.08 14.32 -14.04
CA PHE A 213 -2.31 12.89 -14.24
C PHE A 213 -2.79 12.22 -12.95
N TYR A 214 -3.47 11.09 -13.10
CA TYR A 214 -3.81 10.16 -12.02
C TYR A 214 -3.24 8.77 -12.32
N VAL A 215 -2.82 8.05 -11.28
CA VAL A 215 -2.54 6.61 -11.36
C VAL A 215 -3.74 5.89 -10.77
N ILE A 216 -4.37 5.06 -11.60
CA ILE A 216 -5.61 4.34 -11.33
C ILE A 216 -5.36 2.85 -11.49
N ASP A 217 -5.76 2.07 -10.51
CA ASP A 217 -5.58 0.63 -10.50
C ASP A 217 -6.94 -0.06 -10.33
N PHE A 218 -7.19 -1.07 -11.16
CA PHE A 218 -8.42 -1.86 -11.20
C PHE A 218 -8.23 -3.31 -10.70
N THR A 219 -7.08 -3.63 -10.12
CA THR A 219 -6.74 -5.01 -9.69
C THR A 219 -7.71 -5.56 -8.64
N ALA A 220 -8.09 -4.76 -7.64
CA ALA A 220 -9.04 -5.20 -6.62
C ALA A 220 -10.42 -5.48 -7.23
N VAL A 221 -11.09 -6.54 -6.77
CA VAL A 221 -12.38 -6.97 -7.34
C VAL A 221 -13.46 -5.90 -7.15
N ASP A 222 -13.62 -5.40 -5.94
CA ASP A 222 -14.73 -4.54 -5.55
C ASP A 222 -14.52 -3.05 -5.83
N PHE A 223 -13.27 -2.57 -5.92
CA PHE A 223 -13.01 -1.15 -6.01
C PHE A 223 -11.95 -0.77 -7.04
N THR A 224 -12.05 0.46 -7.49
CA THR A 224 -10.98 1.15 -8.22
C THR A 224 -10.09 1.85 -7.22
N ASN A 225 -8.79 1.67 -7.30
CA ASN A 225 -7.82 2.32 -6.43
C ASN A 225 -7.23 3.56 -7.12
N TYR A 226 -7.54 4.75 -6.60
CA TYR A 226 -6.83 5.98 -6.93
C TYR A 226 -5.57 6.03 -6.05
N ILE A 227 -4.39 5.80 -6.65
CA ILE A 227 -3.14 5.68 -5.91
C ILE A 227 -2.50 7.05 -5.68
N ILE A 228 -2.27 7.79 -6.77
CA ILE A 228 -1.69 9.15 -6.73
C ILE A 228 -2.32 10.05 -7.79
N GLY A 229 -2.23 11.36 -7.56
CA GLY A 229 -2.52 12.37 -8.56
C GLY A 229 -1.56 13.55 -8.41
N CYS A 230 -1.07 14.01 -9.55
CA CYS A 230 -0.23 15.21 -9.65
C CYS A 230 -0.85 16.20 -10.63
N TYR A 231 -0.68 17.49 -10.36
CA TYR A 231 -1.04 18.56 -11.28
C TYR A 231 0.10 19.59 -11.35
N SER A 232 0.28 20.19 -12.51
CA SER A 232 1.25 21.26 -12.72
C SER A 232 0.75 22.57 -12.10
N LYS A 233 1.62 23.28 -11.41
CA LYS A 233 1.39 24.68 -11.01
C LYS A 233 1.75 25.64 -12.13
N GLN A 234 2.75 25.28 -12.94
CA GLN A 234 3.20 26.10 -14.06
C GLN A 234 2.17 26.09 -15.20
N ASN A 235 1.59 24.92 -15.48
CA ASN A 235 0.58 24.70 -16.52
C ASN A 235 -0.79 24.39 -15.90
N TYR A 236 -1.15 25.18 -14.87
CA TYR A 236 -2.36 24.94 -14.12
C TYR A 236 -3.63 25.17 -14.94
N VAL A 237 -4.42 24.13 -15.11
CA VAL A 237 -5.76 24.22 -15.71
C VAL A 237 -6.81 23.95 -14.64
N ARG A 238 -7.64 24.97 -14.36
CA ARG A 238 -8.70 24.85 -13.38
C ARG A 238 -9.70 23.77 -13.79
N GLY A 239 -9.91 22.77 -12.91
CA GLY A 239 -10.80 21.65 -13.16
C GLY A 239 -10.13 20.42 -13.78
N ALA A 240 -8.81 20.43 -14.05
CA ALA A 240 -8.10 19.26 -14.54
C ALA A 240 -8.30 18.04 -13.63
N SER A 241 -8.09 18.19 -12.31
CA SER A 241 -8.34 17.12 -11.34
C SER A 241 -9.81 16.69 -11.27
N ASP A 242 -10.75 17.62 -11.50
CA ASP A 242 -12.18 17.30 -11.57
C ASP A 242 -12.48 16.44 -12.81
N LEU A 243 -11.87 16.78 -13.95
CA LEU A 243 -12.04 16.05 -15.20
C LEU A 243 -11.47 14.63 -15.10
N LEU A 244 -10.25 14.49 -14.57
CA LEU A 244 -9.64 13.17 -14.34
C LEU A 244 -10.47 12.30 -13.38
N LEU A 245 -11.01 12.87 -12.29
CA LEU A 245 -11.87 12.11 -11.40
C LEU A 245 -13.19 11.68 -12.07
N MET A 246 -13.79 12.53 -12.90
CA MET A 246 -14.98 12.18 -13.69
C MET A 246 -14.69 11.01 -14.63
N GLU A 247 -13.57 11.04 -15.35
CA GLU A 247 -13.17 9.93 -16.25
C GLU A 247 -12.86 8.65 -15.46
N SER A 248 -12.23 8.76 -14.28
CA SER A 248 -12.01 7.63 -13.38
C SER A 248 -13.34 7.00 -12.90
N ILE A 249 -14.37 7.81 -12.61
CA ILE A 249 -15.70 7.33 -12.24
C ILE A 249 -16.34 6.57 -13.40
N LYS A 250 -16.24 7.07 -14.64
CA LYS A 250 -16.77 6.39 -15.82
C LYS A 250 -16.12 5.02 -16.02
N ALA A 251 -14.78 4.98 -16.07
CA ALA A 251 -14.01 3.75 -16.23
C ALA A 251 -14.28 2.73 -15.09
N SER A 252 -14.39 3.21 -13.86
CA SER A 252 -14.75 2.39 -12.70
C SER A 252 -16.12 1.70 -12.86
N LYS A 253 -17.10 2.40 -13.43
CA LYS A 253 -18.43 1.84 -13.73
C LYS A 253 -18.38 0.81 -14.84
N GLU A 254 -17.68 1.12 -15.93
CA GLU A 254 -17.50 0.22 -17.08
C GLU A 254 -16.85 -1.10 -16.64
N LYS A 255 -15.92 -1.04 -15.67
CA LYS A 255 -15.30 -2.22 -15.06
C LYS A 255 -16.14 -2.88 -13.95
N GLY A 256 -17.37 -2.42 -13.70
CA GLY A 256 -18.28 -3.02 -12.73
C GLY A 256 -17.87 -2.84 -11.26
N LYS A 257 -16.99 -1.89 -10.94
CA LYS A 257 -16.53 -1.67 -9.57
C LYS A 257 -17.62 -1.04 -8.71
N ARG A 258 -17.69 -1.42 -7.44
CA ARG A 258 -18.71 -0.93 -6.48
C ARG A 258 -18.43 0.49 -5.99
N TYR A 259 -17.15 0.84 -5.80
CA TYR A 259 -16.71 2.15 -5.32
C TYR A 259 -15.30 2.49 -5.81
N ILE A 260 -14.90 3.74 -5.61
CA ILE A 260 -13.52 4.20 -5.81
C ILE A 260 -12.91 4.46 -4.44
N HIS A 261 -11.79 3.84 -4.17
CA HIS A 261 -10.96 4.14 -3.01
C HIS A 261 -10.05 5.32 -3.34
N LEU A 262 -10.29 6.47 -2.70
CA LEU A 262 -9.56 7.71 -2.98
C LEU A 262 -8.32 7.92 -2.09
N GLY A 263 -7.90 6.90 -1.34
CA GLY A 263 -6.76 7.01 -0.43
C GLY A 263 -7.03 7.89 0.79
N LEU A 264 -5.95 8.36 1.43
CA LEU A 264 -5.97 9.10 2.70
C LEU A 264 -6.41 10.55 2.56
N GLY A 265 -6.91 11.14 3.65
CA GLY A 265 -7.32 12.54 3.72
C GLY A 265 -6.18 13.54 3.51
N VAL A 266 -5.00 13.22 3.94
CA VAL A 266 -3.71 13.92 3.79
C VAL A 266 -3.74 15.35 4.36
N ASN A 267 -4.58 16.24 3.82
CA ASN A 267 -4.72 17.63 4.28
C ASN A 267 -6.13 18.18 3.97
N ALA A 268 -6.46 19.33 4.54
CA ALA A 268 -7.78 19.95 4.40
C ALA A 268 -8.19 20.24 2.94
N GLY A 269 -7.24 20.55 2.06
CA GLY A 269 -7.51 20.80 0.64
C GLY A 269 -7.94 19.52 -0.09
N ILE A 270 -7.22 18.42 0.12
CA ILE A 270 -7.52 17.11 -0.45
C ILE A 270 -8.83 16.57 0.11
N ARG A 271 -9.10 16.70 1.43
CA ARG A 271 -10.38 16.31 2.05
C ARG A 271 -11.54 17.04 1.39
N ARG A 272 -11.48 18.37 1.28
CA ARG A 272 -12.52 19.19 0.60
C ARG A 272 -12.71 18.81 -0.86
N PHE A 273 -11.60 18.45 -1.56
CA PHE A 273 -11.71 17.97 -2.93
C PHE A 273 -12.50 16.66 -3.00
N LYS A 274 -12.22 15.69 -2.14
CA LYS A 274 -12.93 14.41 -2.08
C LYS A 274 -14.41 14.57 -1.69
N GLU A 275 -14.66 15.34 -0.65
CA GLU A 275 -16.01 15.60 -0.12
C GLU A 275 -16.92 16.33 -1.11
N LYS A 276 -16.39 17.29 -1.89
CA LYS A 276 -17.18 17.96 -2.94
C LYS A 276 -17.69 17.02 -4.04
N TRP A 277 -17.07 15.86 -4.19
CA TRP A 277 -17.49 14.79 -5.09
C TRP A 277 -18.42 13.77 -4.43
N GLY A 278 -18.71 13.92 -3.13
CA GLY A 278 -19.53 13.03 -2.34
C GLY A 278 -18.80 11.87 -1.70
N ALA A 279 -17.45 11.89 -1.73
CA ALA A 279 -16.67 10.91 -1.00
C ALA A 279 -16.82 11.11 0.52
N ARG A 280 -16.74 10.00 1.26
CA ARG A 280 -16.90 10.00 2.71
C ARG A 280 -15.72 9.30 3.39
N PRO A 281 -15.35 9.69 4.63
CA PRO A 281 -14.50 8.90 5.48
C PRO A 281 -15.06 7.49 5.62
N SER A 282 -14.23 6.47 5.44
CA SER A 282 -14.67 5.08 5.44
C SER A 282 -14.01 4.24 6.53
N ARG A 283 -12.71 4.39 6.74
CA ARG A 283 -11.95 3.64 7.72
C ARG A 283 -10.84 4.50 8.31
N ASN A 284 -10.53 4.29 9.59
CA ASN A 284 -9.35 4.90 10.20
C ASN A 284 -8.07 4.31 9.59
N TYR A 285 -6.99 5.05 9.63
CA TYR A 285 -5.66 4.65 9.20
C TYR A 285 -4.67 5.00 10.30
N GLU A 286 -4.00 4.00 10.82
CA GLU A 286 -2.86 4.13 11.72
C GLU A 286 -1.65 3.44 11.11
N MET A 287 -0.58 4.18 10.95
CA MET A 287 0.72 3.63 10.53
C MET A 287 1.70 3.71 11.69
N CYS A 288 2.47 2.66 11.89
CA CYS A 288 3.51 2.60 12.91
C CYS A 288 4.74 1.89 12.36
N GLU A 289 5.90 2.48 12.60
CA GLU A 289 7.19 1.88 12.32
C GLU A 289 7.79 1.37 13.63
N LEU A 290 7.85 0.05 13.79
CA LEU A 290 8.47 -0.61 14.94
C LEU A 290 9.92 -0.99 14.58
N VAL A 291 10.86 -0.57 15.43
CA VAL A 291 12.26 -1.00 15.36
C VAL A 291 12.51 -1.98 16.51
N ILE A 292 12.74 -3.24 16.15
CA ILE A 292 12.99 -4.31 17.13
C ILE A 292 14.49 -4.36 17.37
N LYS A 293 14.95 -3.89 18.53
CA LYS A 293 16.35 -3.97 18.93
C LYS A 293 16.74 -5.43 18.99
N LYS A 294 17.68 -5.87 18.14
CA LYS A 294 18.34 -7.17 18.34
C LYS A 294 19.14 -7.06 19.64
N PRO A 295 19.03 -8.02 20.58
CA PRO A 295 19.84 -7.98 21.78
C PRO A 295 21.32 -7.92 21.37
N LEU A 296 22.07 -6.98 21.95
CA LEU A 296 23.51 -6.91 21.75
C LEU A 296 24.09 -8.29 22.09
N PHE A 297 25.11 -8.75 21.35
CA PHE A 297 25.73 -10.06 21.52
C PHE A 297 26.04 -10.38 23.01
N LYS A 298 26.48 -9.37 23.78
CA LYS A 298 26.70 -9.47 25.24
C LYS A 298 25.42 -9.80 26.03
N GLU A 299 24.25 -9.27 25.63
CA GLU A 299 22.96 -9.57 26.30
C GLU A 299 22.44 -10.95 25.92
N ALA A 300 22.64 -11.36 24.66
CA ALA A 300 22.29 -12.70 24.20
C ALA A 300 23.14 -13.76 24.91
N VAL A 301 24.45 -13.54 25.09
CA VAL A 301 25.34 -14.42 25.85
C VAL A 301 24.96 -14.47 27.32
N ARG A 302 24.64 -13.32 27.96
CA ARG A 302 24.14 -13.28 29.36
C ARG A 302 22.84 -14.06 29.53
N ALA A 303 21.88 -13.91 28.61
CA ALA A 303 20.62 -14.64 28.64
C ALA A 303 20.80 -16.16 28.46
N MET A 304 21.78 -16.55 27.60
CA MET A 304 22.12 -17.94 27.37
C MET A 304 22.81 -18.59 28.61
N VAL A 305 23.71 -17.87 29.25
CA VAL A 305 24.36 -18.27 30.47
C VAL A 305 23.37 -18.36 31.64
N ALA A 306 22.46 -17.37 31.76
CA ALA A 306 21.43 -17.38 32.80
C ALA A 306 20.45 -18.56 32.63
N ARG A 307 20.08 -18.94 31.40
CA ARG A 307 19.28 -20.15 31.14
C ARG A 307 20.03 -21.46 31.43
N ALA A 308 21.33 -21.51 31.18
CA ALA A 308 22.15 -22.68 31.47
C ALA A 308 22.40 -22.89 32.96
N LEU A 309 22.33 -21.83 33.77
CA LEU A 309 22.54 -21.83 35.22
C LEU A 309 21.25 -21.83 36.02
N ALA A 310 20.07 -21.87 35.40
CA ALA A 310 18.79 -21.96 36.09
C ALA A 310 18.64 -23.36 36.73
N PRO A 311 18.36 -23.46 38.02
CA PRO A 311 18.16 -24.76 38.69
C PRO A 311 16.94 -25.45 38.06
N LYS A 312 17.07 -26.77 37.86
CA LYS A 312 16.00 -27.64 37.37
C LYS A 312 14.92 -27.85 38.41
#